data_7033b623baa570084b0d527a1a386eb6
#
_entry.id   7033b623baa570084b0d527a1a386eb6
#
_cell.length_a   1.000
_cell.length_b   1.000
_cell.length_c   1.000
_cell.angle_alpha   90.00
_cell.angle_beta   90.00
_cell.angle_gamma   90.00
#
_symmetry.space_group_name_H-M   'P 1'
#
loop_
_entity.id
_entity.type
_entity.pdbx_description
1 polymer ?
#
loop_
_entity_poly.entity_id
_entity_poly.type
_entity_poly.pdbx_seq_one_letter_code
_entity_poly.pdbx_strand_id
1 'polypeptide(L)'
;MSNAPWILVEDYKLPAGWVSSEQRDARARAYCEMLETGQILFFRELPYVLPAADREFLLAQEWAELRLHKNISYRPSEDILKGVAGSAETVERIHSILRNYNKHMMEFLRSFLSPYASKWIPDFASFRPFEEERRGLPLHKRNDLLHVDAFPSRPTRGGRILRVFTNLNPSKPRVWNVTGPFERLARTYADDAGLRQIAEDDSTVSRTVQSIGAKLGFAGFGRTPYDMFMLRFHDFLKENKAFQTDAGKTSVQFPPLSTWIVFTDGVAHAAMSGQYAMEQTLLIPPDALVAPEQAPYRILETIAGCPLIS
;
A
#
# COMPACT_ATOMS: atom_id res chain seq x y z
N MET A 1 -12.61 -9.35 22.90
CA MET A 1 -12.47 -8.36 21.79
C MET A 1 -12.29 -9.14 20.50
N SER A 2 -12.96 -8.78 19.43
CA SER A 2 -12.88 -9.48 18.15
C SER A 2 -11.43 -9.44 17.65
N ASN A 3 -10.83 -10.58 17.34
CA ASN A 3 -9.48 -10.70 16.78
C ASN A 3 -9.48 -10.41 15.25
N ALA A 4 -10.40 -9.59 14.78
CA ALA A 4 -10.49 -9.24 13.37
C ALA A 4 -9.30 -8.34 12.98
N PRO A 5 -8.62 -8.59 11.85
CA PRO A 5 -7.51 -7.77 11.38
C PRO A 5 -7.98 -6.42 10.81
N TRP A 6 -9.27 -6.11 10.91
CA TRP A 6 -9.86 -4.89 10.40
C TRP A 6 -10.83 -4.26 11.39
N ILE A 7 -10.98 -2.95 11.28
CA ILE A 7 -11.86 -2.11 12.08
C ILE A 7 -12.85 -1.43 11.14
N LEU A 8 -14.15 -1.57 11.43
CA LEU A 8 -15.19 -0.86 10.70
C LEU A 8 -15.21 0.61 11.13
N VAL A 9 -15.08 1.51 10.15
CA VAL A 9 -15.14 2.96 10.35
C VAL A 9 -16.53 3.43 9.94
N GLU A 10 -17.32 3.94 10.88
CA GLU A 10 -18.71 4.40 10.65
C GLU A 10 -18.86 5.91 10.90
N ASP A 11 -17.96 6.50 11.65
CA ASP A 11 -18.09 7.87 12.17
C ASP A 11 -17.45 8.96 11.30
N TYR A 12 -16.92 8.60 10.11
CA TYR A 12 -16.28 9.54 9.17
C TYR A 12 -17.28 10.50 8.49
N LYS A 13 -18.56 10.20 8.55
CA LYS A 13 -19.66 11.00 7.96
C LYS A 13 -20.32 11.96 8.96
N LEU A 14 -19.82 12.06 10.18
CA LEU A 14 -20.43 12.96 11.17
C LEU A 14 -20.38 14.41 10.68
N PRO A 15 -21.53 15.15 10.73
CA PRO A 15 -21.58 16.53 10.29
C PRO A 15 -20.57 17.41 11.01
N ALA A 16 -20.00 18.41 10.29
CA ALA A 16 -18.97 19.35 10.78
C ALA A 16 -19.50 20.12 11.95
N GLY A 17 -20.18 20.10 12.75
CA GLY A 17 -20.65 20.81 13.96
C GLY A 17 -21.00 19.86 15.12
N TRP A 18 -21.00 18.56 14.85
CA TRP A 18 -21.35 17.57 15.88
C TRP A 18 -20.14 17.10 16.70
N VAL A 19 -18.95 17.47 16.25
CA VAL A 19 -17.68 17.05 16.86
C VAL A 19 -16.76 18.26 16.92
N SER A 20 -16.16 18.54 18.06
CA SER A 20 -15.17 19.63 18.20
C SER A 20 -13.92 19.35 17.34
N SER A 21 -13.12 20.41 17.07
CA SER A 21 -11.82 20.25 16.39
C SER A 21 -10.91 19.27 17.14
N GLU A 22 -10.83 19.42 18.45
CA GLU A 22 -10.04 18.56 19.32
C GLU A 22 -10.46 17.08 19.24
N GLN A 23 -11.75 16.80 19.23
CA GLN A 23 -12.27 15.44 19.06
C GLN A 23 -11.97 14.88 17.68
N ARG A 24 -11.99 15.70 16.60
CA ARG A 24 -11.59 15.29 15.27
C ARG A 24 -10.11 14.94 15.20
N ASP A 25 -9.25 15.77 15.79
CA ASP A 25 -7.79 15.55 15.79
C ASP A 25 -7.42 14.30 16.61
N ALA A 26 -8.03 14.12 17.79
CA ALA A 26 -7.82 12.92 18.59
C ALA A 26 -8.25 11.65 17.86
N ARG A 27 -9.35 11.69 17.12
CA ARG A 27 -9.85 10.58 16.32
C ARG A 27 -8.95 10.28 15.13
N ALA A 28 -8.53 11.31 14.39
CA ALA A 28 -7.59 11.17 13.29
C ALA A 28 -6.27 10.52 13.75
N ARG A 29 -5.77 10.95 14.93
CA ARG A 29 -4.60 10.35 15.55
C ARG A 29 -4.82 8.88 15.90
N ALA A 30 -5.95 8.53 16.51
CA ALA A 30 -6.29 7.15 16.84
C ALA A 30 -6.35 6.24 15.58
N TYR A 31 -6.89 6.73 14.46
CA TYR A 31 -6.88 5.99 13.20
C TYR A 31 -5.46 5.79 12.63
N CYS A 32 -4.59 6.81 12.76
CA CYS A 32 -3.19 6.67 12.40
C CYS A 32 -2.50 5.59 13.26
N GLU A 33 -2.69 5.59 14.56
CA GLU A 33 -2.15 4.58 15.49
C GLU A 33 -2.65 3.17 15.15
N MET A 34 -3.95 3.00 14.87
CA MET A 34 -4.53 1.73 14.44
C MET A 34 -3.88 1.21 13.15
N LEU A 35 -3.68 2.07 12.16
CA LEU A 35 -2.99 1.71 10.91
C LEU A 35 -1.54 1.32 11.18
N GLU A 36 -0.82 2.07 11.99
CA GLU A 36 0.60 1.82 12.30
C GLU A 36 0.80 0.51 13.05
N THR A 37 -0.17 0.09 13.88
CA THR A 37 -0.18 -1.22 14.56
C THR A 37 -0.63 -2.37 13.68
N GLY A 38 -0.91 -2.14 12.38
CA GLY A 38 -1.24 -3.17 11.41
C GLY A 38 -2.72 -3.50 11.29
N GLN A 39 -3.62 -2.62 11.77
CA GLN A 39 -5.05 -2.76 11.51
C GLN A 39 -5.41 -2.27 10.11
N ILE A 40 -6.45 -2.85 9.53
CA ILE A 40 -7.07 -2.39 8.28
C ILE A 40 -8.29 -1.56 8.66
N LEU A 41 -8.35 -0.30 8.22
CA LEU A 41 -9.55 0.51 8.37
C LEU A 41 -10.49 0.23 7.21
N PHE A 42 -11.70 -0.18 7.52
CA PHE A 42 -12.70 -0.63 6.55
C PHE A 42 -13.92 0.28 6.55
N PHE A 43 -14.35 0.70 5.35
CA PHE A 43 -15.52 1.53 5.09
C PHE A 43 -16.49 0.74 4.24
N ARG A 44 -17.74 0.61 4.67
CA ARG A 44 -18.81 -0.09 3.91
C ARG A 44 -19.19 0.61 2.62
N GLU A 45 -18.83 1.89 2.48
CA GLU A 45 -19.17 2.76 1.37
C GLU A 45 -17.93 3.53 0.89
N LEU A 46 -18.10 4.32 -0.18
CA LEU A 46 -17.07 5.21 -0.67
C LEU A 46 -17.02 6.47 0.21
N PRO A 47 -15.90 6.74 0.91
CA PRO A 47 -15.78 7.93 1.74
C PRO A 47 -15.47 9.21 0.94
N TYR A 48 -15.45 9.13 -0.38
CA TYR A 48 -15.14 10.22 -1.31
C TYR A 48 -16.12 10.21 -2.49
N VAL A 49 -16.11 11.30 -3.27
CA VAL A 49 -17.00 11.44 -4.44
C VAL A 49 -16.43 10.65 -5.63
N LEU A 50 -17.22 9.69 -6.12
CA LEU A 50 -16.99 9.02 -7.41
C LEU A 50 -18.31 9.06 -8.22
N PRO A 51 -18.38 9.86 -9.29
CA PRO A 51 -19.59 9.95 -10.11
C PRO A 51 -20.00 8.59 -10.68
N ALA A 52 -21.30 8.30 -10.68
CA ALA A 52 -21.81 7.04 -11.21
C ALA A 52 -21.44 6.84 -12.69
N ALA A 53 -21.51 7.89 -13.49
CA ALA A 53 -21.12 7.86 -14.90
C ALA A 53 -19.63 7.51 -15.12
N ASP A 54 -18.74 7.93 -14.22
CA ASP A 54 -17.32 7.58 -14.28
C ASP A 54 -17.08 6.10 -13.95
N ARG A 55 -17.78 5.60 -12.93
CA ARG A 55 -17.76 4.18 -12.58
C ARG A 55 -18.31 3.32 -13.70
N GLU A 56 -19.49 3.64 -14.23
CA GLU A 56 -20.13 2.94 -15.34
C GLU A 56 -19.22 2.90 -16.57
N PHE A 57 -18.59 4.03 -16.91
CA PHE A 57 -17.62 4.10 -17.99
C PHE A 57 -16.46 3.12 -17.78
N LEU A 58 -15.86 3.08 -16.59
CA LEU A 58 -14.77 2.14 -16.29
C LEU A 58 -15.22 0.68 -16.36
N LEU A 59 -16.42 0.36 -15.93
CA LEU A 59 -16.95 -1.01 -15.95
C LEU A 59 -17.34 -1.49 -17.35
N ALA A 60 -17.69 -0.58 -18.25
CA ALA A 60 -18.14 -0.88 -19.62
C ALA A 60 -16.99 -1.12 -20.61
N GLN A 61 -15.72 -0.84 -20.23
CA GLN A 61 -14.60 -1.00 -21.16
C GLN A 61 -14.21 -2.46 -21.37
N GLU A 62 -13.90 -2.84 -22.60
CA GLU A 62 -13.34 -4.15 -22.97
C GLU A 62 -11.82 -4.14 -22.76
N TRP A 63 -11.40 -4.24 -21.51
CA TRP A 63 -10.01 -4.07 -21.09
C TRP A 63 -9.02 -5.03 -21.78
N ALA A 64 -9.45 -6.22 -22.19
CA ALA A 64 -8.61 -7.18 -22.90
C ALA A 64 -8.13 -6.66 -24.27
N GLU A 65 -8.91 -5.83 -24.94
CA GLU A 65 -8.57 -5.26 -26.25
C GLU A 65 -7.61 -4.07 -26.16
N LEU A 66 -7.54 -3.41 -25.01
CA LEU A 66 -6.74 -2.21 -24.79
C LEU A 66 -5.25 -2.49 -24.53
N ARG A 67 -4.73 -3.70 -24.82
CA ARG A 67 -3.33 -4.14 -24.65
C ARG A 67 -2.72 -3.70 -23.33
N LEU A 68 -3.44 -3.96 -22.24
CA LEU A 68 -3.07 -3.46 -20.94
C LEU A 68 -1.89 -4.20 -20.31
N HIS A 69 -1.01 -3.45 -19.73
CA HIS A 69 -0.18 -3.93 -18.63
C HIS A 69 -1.04 -4.12 -17.38
N LYS A 70 -0.50 -4.74 -16.33
CA LYS A 70 -1.19 -5.17 -15.11
C LYS A 70 -2.16 -4.15 -14.50
N ASN A 71 -1.82 -2.85 -14.52
CA ASN A 71 -2.59 -1.74 -13.94
C ASN A 71 -2.50 -0.51 -14.82
N ILE A 72 -3.56 0.29 -14.83
CA ILE A 72 -3.53 1.66 -15.33
C ILE A 72 -3.11 2.54 -14.16
N SER A 73 -2.13 3.41 -14.33
CA SER A 73 -1.64 4.28 -13.25
C SER A 73 -1.56 5.74 -13.68
N TYR A 74 -2.13 6.59 -12.86
CA TYR A 74 -2.00 8.04 -12.90
C TYR A 74 -0.90 8.48 -11.94
N ARG A 75 -0.01 9.35 -12.42
CA ARG A 75 1.09 9.94 -11.67
C ARG A 75 0.78 11.40 -11.36
N PRO A 76 0.36 11.75 -10.15
CA PRO A 76 -0.08 13.10 -9.83
C PRO A 76 0.99 14.17 -10.00
N SER A 77 2.26 13.87 -9.72
CA SER A 77 3.37 14.82 -9.82
C SER A 77 3.71 15.24 -11.25
N GLU A 78 3.40 14.38 -12.23
CA GLU A 78 3.69 14.61 -13.65
C GLU A 78 2.42 14.88 -14.47
N ASP A 79 1.24 14.65 -13.89
CA ASP A 79 -0.06 14.61 -14.54
C ASP A 79 -0.09 13.66 -15.75
N ILE A 80 0.47 12.45 -15.58
CA ILE A 80 0.62 11.47 -16.66
C ILE A 80 -0.15 10.20 -16.34
N LEU A 81 -0.89 9.69 -17.35
CA LEU A 81 -1.50 8.37 -17.35
C LEU A 81 -0.58 7.35 -18.04
N LYS A 82 -0.41 6.17 -17.45
CA LYS A 82 0.36 5.05 -18.02
C LYS A 82 -0.42 3.73 -17.94
N GLY A 83 -0.08 2.81 -18.84
CA GLY A 83 -0.62 1.45 -18.81
C GLY A 83 -1.96 1.29 -19.54
N VAL A 84 -2.38 2.26 -20.35
CA VAL A 84 -3.58 2.16 -21.21
C VAL A 84 -3.23 2.55 -22.64
N ALA A 85 -3.87 1.87 -23.59
CA ALA A 85 -3.88 2.20 -25.00
C ALA A 85 -5.35 2.18 -25.48
N GLY A 86 -5.69 2.97 -26.48
CA GLY A 86 -7.04 3.07 -27.01
C GLY A 86 -7.23 4.33 -27.84
N SER A 87 -8.46 4.74 -28.11
CA SER A 87 -8.73 6.02 -28.74
C SER A 87 -8.27 7.17 -27.84
N ALA A 88 -7.89 8.30 -28.41
CA ALA A 88 -7.49 9.49 -27.65
C ALA A 88 -8.61 9.92 -26.67
N GLU A 89 -9.86 9.80 -27.05
CA GLU A 89 -11.03 10.12 -26.22
C GLU A 89 -11.12 9.19 -25.00
N THR A 90 -10.97 7.87 -25.21
CA THR A 90 -11.00 6.87 -24.12
C THR A 90 -9.85 7.11 -23.15
N VAL A 91 -8.63 7.35 -23.66
CA VAL A 91 -7.44 7.59 -22.82
C VAL A 91 -7.62 8.86 -21.99
N GLU A 92 -8.10 9.98 -22.61
CA GLU A 92 -8.34 11.23 -21.90
C GLU A 92 -9.46 11.09 -20.85
N ARG A 93 -10.52 10.34 -21.16
CA ARG A 93 -11.59 10.07 -20.19
C ARG A 93 -11.07 9.31 -18.96
N ILE A 94 -10.26 8.26 -19.16
CA ILE A 94 -9.64 7.50 -18.06
C ILE A 94 -8.68 8.39 -17.27
N HIS A 95 -7.91 9.24 -17.94
CA HIS A 95 -7.01 10.18 -17.30
C HIS A 95 -7.76 11.15 -16.38
N SER A 96 -8.83 11.76 -16.90
CA SER A 96 -9.71 12.65 -16.13
C SER A 96 -10.33 11.95 -14.91
N ILE A 97 -10.80 10.70 -15.07
CA ILE A 97 -11.38 9.92 -13.97
C ILE A 97 -10.35 9.66 -12.87
N LEU A 98 -9.13 9.21 -13.21
CA LEU A 98 -8.11 8.92 -12.22
C LEU A 98 -7.55 10.19 -11.55
N ARG A 99 -7.46 11.30 -12.29
CA ARG A 99 -7.11 12.62 -11.75
C ARG A 99 -8.14 13.07 -10.72
N ASN A 100 -9.42 12.99 -11.04
CA ASN A 100 -10.52 13.36 -10.14
C ASN A 100 -10.59 12.42 -8.92
N TYR A 101 -10.40 11.12 -9.13
CA TYR A 101 -10.31 10.16 -8.03
C TYR A 101 -9.18 10.52 -7.06
N ASN A 102 -7.96 10.76 -7.58
CA ASN A 102 -6.83 11.19 -6.76
C ASN A 102 -7.17 12.46 -5.97
N LYS A 103 -7.74 13.48 -6.62
CA LYS A 103 -8.11 14.74 -5.97
C LYS A 103 -9.06 14.51 -4.80
N HIS A 104 -10.19 13.85 -5.02
CA HIS A 104 -11.21 13.62 -3.99
C HIS A 104 -10.71 12.70 -2.86
N MET A 105 -9.89 11.69 -3.21
CA MET A 105 -9.26 10.84 -2.22
C MET A 105 -8.31 11.62 -1.32
N MET A 106 -7.47 12.49 -1.90
CA MET A 106 -6.54 13.31 -1.13
C MET A 106 -7.27 14.35 -0.25
N GLU A 107 -8.40 14.89 -0.71
CA GLU A 107 -9.26 15.78 0.08
C GLU A 107 -9.86 15.04 1.29
N PHE A 108 -10.38 13.84 1.08
CA PHE A 108 -10.88 12.99 2.17
C PHE A 108 -9.78 12.65 3.18
N LEU A 109 -8.65 12.13 2.72
CA LEU A 109 -7.56 11.70 3.59
C LEU A 109 -6.96 12.86 4.40
N ARG A 110 -6.92 14.10 3.85
CA ARG A 110 -6.38 15.27 4.55
C ARG A 110 -7.11 15.56 5.85
N SER A 111 -8.40 15.32 5.92
CA SER A 111 -9.18 15.48 7.15
C SER A 111 -9.19 14.20 7.99
N PHE A 112 -9.25 13.04 7.35
CA PHE A 112 -9.40 11.76 8.03
C PHE A 112 -8.11 11.27 8.71
N LEU A 113 -6.93 11.50 8.08
CA LEU A 113 -5.61 11.18 8.61
C LEU A 113 -4.76 12.46 8.75
N SER A 114 -5.33 13.50 9.36
CA SER A 114 -4.72 14.83 9.49
C SER A 114 -3.28 14.83 10.04
N PRO A 115 -2.86 13.94 10.96
CA PRO A 115 -1.47 13.86 11.40
C PRO A 115 -0.44 13.66 10.29
N TYR A 116 -0.80 12.93 9.22
CA TYR A 116 0.11 12.71 8.09
C TYR A 116 0.08 13.83 7.03
N ALA A 117 -0.98 14.63 7.01
CA ALA A 117 -1.36 15.48 5.88
C ALA A 117 -0.32 16.54 5.48
N SER A 118 0.52 16.99 6.40
CA SER A 118 1.56 17.98 6.15
C SER A 118 2.87 17.41 5.58
N LYS A 119 3.06 16.08 5.67
CA LYS A 119 4.35 15.44 5.36
C LYS A 119 4.26 14.27 4.38
N TRP A 120 3.08 13.72 4.15
CA TRP A 120 2.93 12.62 3.20
C TRP A 120 3.36 13.00 1.79
N ILE A 121 3.80 12.01 1.04
CA ILE A 121 4.17 12.14 -0.37
C ILE A 121 3.14 11.36 -1.19
N PRO A 122 2.26 12.05 -1.97
CA PRO A 122 1.34 11.38 -2.88
C PRO A 122 2.11 10.60 -3.94
N ASP A 123 1.75 9.33 -4.10
CA ASP A 123 2.25 8.46 -5.16
C ASP A 123 1.12 8.15 -6.14
N PHE A 124 1.16 7.03 -6.82
CA PHE A 124 0.25 6.71 -7.91
C PHE A 124 -1.19 6.48 -7.43
N ALA A 125 -2.15 7.00 -8.23
CA ALA A 125 -3.50 6.48 -8.27
C ALA A 125 -3.59 5.44 -9.38
N SER A 126 -4.21 4.29 -9.14
CA SER A 126 -4.25 3.19 -10.10
C SER A 126 -5.64 2.60 -10.21
N PHE A 127 -5.95 2.07 -11.41
CA PHE A 127 -7.11 1.23 -11.64
C PHE A 127 -6.67 -0.17 -12.06
N ARG A 128 -7.27 -1.18 -11.45
CA ARG A 128 -7.01 -2.61 -11.66
C ARG A 128 -8.23 -3.26 -12.30
N PRO A 129 -8.31 -3.31 -13.65
CA PRO A 129 -9.50 -3.80 -14.34
C PRO A 129 -9.63 -5.32 -14.36
N PHE A 130 -8.56 -6.06 -14.10
CA PHE A 130 -8.54 -7.52 -14.26
C PHE A 130 -8.82 -8.26 -12.97
N GLU A 131 -9.39 -9.47 -13.13
CA GLU A 131 -9.52 -10.45 -12.05
C GLU A 131 -8.12 -10.87 -11.55
N GLU A 132 -7.95 -10.95 -10.23
CA GLU A 132 -6.68 -11.39 -9.63
C GLU A 132 -6.51 -12.90 -9.64
N GLU A 133 -7.61 -13.66 -9.64
CA GLU A 133 -7.58 -15.12 -9.63
C GLU A 133 -6.94 -15.68 -10.91
N ARG A 134 -6.03 -16.66 -10.78
CA ARG A 134 -5.45 -17.46 -11.88
C ARG A 134 -4.74 -16.66 -12.98
N ARG A 135 -4.08 -15.58 -12.65
CA ARG A 135 -3.41 -14.74 -13.67
C ARG A 135 -2.18 -15.35 -14.36
N GLY A 136 -1.68 -16.51 -13.92
CA GLY A 136 -0.52 -17.16 -14.53
C GLY A 136 0.78 -16.33 -14.52
N LEU A 137 0.96 -15.45 -13.54
CA LEU A 137 2.10 -14.55 -13.44
C LEU A 137 3.35 -15.27 -12.90
N PRO A 138 4.56 -14.82 -13.25
CA PRO A 138 5.79 -15.24 -12.57
C PRO A 138 5.68 -15.02 -11.05
N LEU A 139 6.32 -15.89 -10.25
CA LEU A 139 6.16 -15.99 -8.81
C LEU A 139 6.24 -14.62 -8.11
N HIS A 140 7.29 -13.83 -8.35
CA HIS A 140 7.48 -12.53 -7.71
C HIS A 140 6.46 -11.44 -8.14
N LYS A 141 5.73 -11.67 -9.26
CA LYS A 141 4.67 -10.79 -9.76
C LYS A 141 3.27 -11.21 -9.29
N ARG A 142 3.14 -12.33 -8.60
CA ARG A 142 1.86 -12.84 -8.10
C ARG A 142 1.41 -12.04 -6.88
N ASN A 143 0.16 -11.59 -6.89
CA ASN A 143 -0.47 -10.91 -5.75
C ASN A 143 -1.24 -11.89 -4.85
N ASP A 144 -1.51 -13.09 -5.32
CA ASP A 144 -2.20 -14.17 -4.61
C ASP A 144 -1.30 -14.96 -3.64
N LEU A 145 -0.03 -14.57 -3.54
CA LEU A 145 0.91 -15.04 -2.52
C LEU A 145 1.04 -13.99 -1.41
N LEU A 146 1.09 -14.44 -0.16
CA LEU A 146 1.31 -13.57 0.99
C LEU A 146 2.66 -12.86 0.89
N HIS A 147 2.64 -11.53 1.01
CA HIS A 147 3.84 -10.69 0.97
C HIS A 147 3.58 -9.37 1.70
N VAL A 148 4.63 -8.69 2.07
CA VAL A 148 4.61 -7.26 2.40
C VAL A 148 5.10 -6.47 1.20
N ASP A 149 4.61 -5.25 1.02
CA ASP A 149 5.04 -4.42 -0.11
C ASP A 149 6.44 -3.85 0.09
N ALA A 150 7.19 -3.81 -1.00
CA ALA A 150 8.43 -3.07 -1.16
C ALA A 150 8.53 -2.53 -2.59
N PHE A 151 9.17 -1.37 -2.79
CA PHE A 151 9.27 -0.73 -4.09
C PHE A 151 10.63 -0.95 -4.76
N PRO A 152 10.71 -1.75 -5.85
CA PRO A 152 11.98 -1.99 -6.54
C PRO A 152 12.64 -0.74 -7.15
N SER A 153 11.87 0.29 -7.47
CA SER A 153 12.36 1.51 -8.15
C SER A 153 12.35 2.77 -7.27
N ARG A 154 11.78 2.70 -6.07
CA ARG A 154 11.54 3.86 -5.21
C ARG A 154 11.81 3.49 -3.75
N PRO A 155 13.05 3.72 -3.24
CA PRO A 155 13.36 3.45 -1.85
C PRO A 155 12.48 4.32 -0.93
N THR A 156 11.97 3.72 0.15
CA THR A 156 11.11 4.42 1.12
C THR A 156 11.92 5.05 2.26
N ARG A 157 13.16 4.58 2.46
CA ARG A 157 14.08 5.04 3.51
C ARG A 157 13.44 5.03 4.90
N GLY A 158 12.73 3.95 5.22
CA GLY A 158 11.99 3.79 6.48
C GLY A 158 10.57 4.36 6.45
N GLY A 159 10.18 5.06 5.39
CA GLY A 159 8.79 5.51 5.19
C GLY A 159 7.84 4.34 4.96
N ARG A 160 6.57 4.54 5.35
CA ARG A 160 5.49 3.55 5.26
C ARG A 160 4.74 3.66 3.94
N ILE A 161 4.30 2.52 3.41
CA ILE A 161 3.48 2.45 2.20
C ILE A 161 2.01 2.38 2.58
N LEU A 162 1.35 3.54 2.64
CA LEU A 162 -0.08 3.62 2.88
C LEU A 162 -0.83 3.43 1.57
N ARG A 163 -1.77 2.50 1.55
CA ARG A 163 -2.65 2.28 0.40
C ARG A 163 -4.12 2.36 0.78
N VAL A 164 -4.87 3.02 -0.07
CA VAL A 164 -6.32 3.05 -0.02
C VAL A 164 -6.85 2.30 -1.23
N PHE A 165 -7.62 1.27 -0.98
CA PHE A 165 -8.25 0.47 -2.02
C PHE A 165 -9.75 0.69 -2.03
N THR A 166 -10.35 0.63 -3.21
CA THR A 166 -11.80 0.67 -3.40
C THR A 166 -12.22 -0.44 -4.34
N ASN A 167 -13.18 -1.25 -3.92
CA ASN A 167 -13.80 -2.24 -4.77
C ASN A 167 -14.92 -1.58 -5.59
N LEU A 168 -14.71 -1.38 -6.89
CA LEU A 168 -15.71 -0.82 -7.81
C LEU A 168 -16.65 -1.87 -8.39
N ASN A 169 -16.37 -3.16 -8.18
CA ASN A 169 -17.22 -4.23 -8.70
C ASN A 169 -18.65 -4.06 -8.13
N PRO A 170 -19.71 -4.08 -8.97
CA PRO A 170 -21.07 -3.84 -8.52
C PRO A 170 -21.69 -5.02 -7.76
N SER A 171 -21.12 -6.23 -7.87
CA SER A 171 -21.78 -7.45 -7.37
C SER A 171 -20.86 -8.42 -6.65
N LYS A 172 -19.53 -8.35 -6.86
CA LYS A 172 -18.58 -9.32 -6.31
C LYS A 172 -17.68 -8.68 -5.26
N PRO A 173 -17.42 -9.36 -4.13
CA PRO A 173 -16.43 -8.93 -3.17
C PRO A 173 -15.01 -9.04 -3.75
N ARG A 174 -14.09 -8.24 -3.20
CA ARG A 174 -12.66 -8.49 -3.33
C ARG A 174 -12.19 -9.28 -2.11
N VAL A 175 -11.47 -10.36 -2.34
CA VAL A 175 -11.05 -11.27 -1.27
C VAL A 175 -9.54 -11.16 -1.06
N TRP A 176 -9.15 -10.92 0.18
CA TRP A 176 -7.76 -10.94 0.62
C TRP A 176 -7.54 -11.99 1.69
N ASN A 177 -6.35 -12.59 1.70
CA ASN A 177 -5.81 -13.23 2.88
C ASN A 177 -4.81 -12.28 3.54
N VAL A 178 -4.87 -12.15 4.85
CA VAL A 178 -3.93 -11.35 5.63
C VAL A 178 -3.40 -12.16 6.82
N THR A 179 -2.25 -11.75 7.35
CA THR A 179 -1.68 -12.37 8.56
C THR A 179 -1.63 -11.36 9.71
N GLY A 180 -1.06 -11.78 10.83
CA GLY A 180 -0.85 -10.93 12.00
C GLY A 180 0.17 -9.80 11.78
N PRO A 181 0.48 -9.04 12.87
CA PRO A 181 1.33 -7.86 12.82
C PRO A 181 2.73 -8.13 12.28
N PHE A 182 3.35 -7.10 11.67
CA PHE A 182 4.70 -7.14 11.10
C PHE A 182 5.75 -7.62 12.10
N GLU A 183 5.67 -7.20 13.36
CA GLU A 183 6.65 -7.60 14.40
C GLU A 183 6.74 -9.12 14.53
N ARG A 184 5.61 -9.81 14.59
CA ARG A 184 5.59 -11.29 14.65
C ARG A 184 6.23 -11.90 13.41
N LEU A 185 5.90 -11.36 12.23
CA LEU A 185 6.45 -11.83 10.97
C LEU A 185 7.97 -11.63 10.92
N ALA A 186 8.45 -10.45 11.28
CA ALA A 186 9.86 -10.11 11.30
C ALA A 186 10.65 -10.96 12.31
N ARG A 187 10.16 -11.11 13.55
CA ARG A 187 10.81 -11.96 14.55
C ARG A 187 10.93 -13.42 14.14
N THR A 188 9.99 -13.90 13.31
CA THR A 188 10.00 -15.29 12.84
C THR A 188 10.93 -15.51 11.66
N TYR A 189 11.01 -14.55 10.72
CA TYR A 189 11.59 -14.80 9.40
C TYR A 189 12.70 -13.82 8.99
N ALA A 190 12.99 -12.76 9.74
CA ALA A 190 13.95 -11.75 9.29
C ALA A 190 15.39 -12.30 9.19
N ASP A 191 15.80 -13.14 10.13
CA ASP A 191 17.14 -13.75 10.10
C ASP A 191 17.28 -14.72 8.93
N ASP A 192 16.27 -15.57 8.70
CA ASP A 192 16.24 -16.49 7.55
C ASP A 192 16.22 -15.73 6.20
N ALA A 193 15.60 -14.57 6.16
CA ALA A 193 15.60 -13.67 5.01
C ALA A 193 16.92 -12.88 4.86
N GLY A 194 17.89 -13.02 5.80
CA GLY A 194 19.23 -12.47 5.72
C GLY A 194 19.35 -11.03 6.26
N LEU A 195 18.55 -10.65 7.26
CA LEU A 195 18.62 -9.33 7.87
C LEU A 195 20.02 -9.00 8.43
N ARG A 196 20.62 -9.93 9.19
CA ARG A 196 21.94 -9.72 9.80
C ARG A 196 23.04 -9.55 8.76
N GLN A 197 23.01 -10.35 7.69
CA GLN A 197 23.97 -10.22 6.60
C GLN A 197 23.90 -8.83 5.95
N ILE A 198 22.71 -8.33 5.65
CA ILE A 198 22.53 -6.99 5.07
C ILE A 198 23.00 -5.89 6.02
N ALA A 199 22.74 -6.04 7.32
CA ALA A 199 23.20 -5.10 8.34
C ALA A 199 24.73 -5.07 8.49
N GLU A 200 25.41 -6.22 8.40
CA GLU A 200 26.86 -6.35 8.46
C GLU A 200 27.55 -5.78 7.21
N ASP A 201 27.05 -6.08 6.02
CA ASP A 201 27.59 -5.62 4.73
C ASP A 201 27.62 -4.10 4.62
N ASP A 202 26.68 -3.39 5.25
CA ASP A 202 26.63 -1.91 5.24
C ASP A 202 27.69 -1.28 6.17
N SER A 203 28.20 -2.02 7.14
CA SER A 203 29.04 -1.46 8.20
C SER A 203 30.45 -1.06 7.77
N THR A 204 31.01 -1.55 6.65
CA THR A 204 32.45 -1.49 6.40
C THR A 204 32.93 -0.81 5.12
N VAL A 205 32.20 -0.78 4.00
CA VAL A 205 32.74 -0.26 2.72
C VAL A 205 31.71 0.50 1.88
N SER A 206 30.43 0.31 2.14
CA SER A 206 29.35 0.60 1.23
C SER A 206 28.95 2.08 1.16
N ARG A 207 28.99 2.82 2.26
CA ARG A 207 28.44 4.19 2.33
C ARG A 207 29.11 5.16 1.37
N THR A 208 30.43 5.10 1.21
CA THR A 208 31.16 6.01 0.33
C THR A 208 30.94 5.66 -1.14
N VAL A 209 30.94 4.38 -1.48
CA VAL A 209 30.71 3.91 -2.86
C VAL A 209 29.24 4.11 -3.27
N GLN A 210 28.29 3.85 -2.38
CA GLN A 210 26.87 4.07 -2.63
C GLN A 210 26.55 5.56 -2.85
N SER A 211 27.15 6.47 -2.10
CA SER A 211 26.93 7.91 -2.26
C SER A 211 27.43 8.43 -3.62
N ILE A 212 28.53 7.89 -4.13
CA ILE A 212 29.08 8.25 -5.44
C ILE A 212 28.22 7.68 -6.58
N GLY A 213 27.79 6.42 -6.47
CA GLY A 213 26.95 5.78 -7.48
C GLY A 213 25.54 6.38 -7.57
N ALA A 214 24.96 6.80 -6.43
CA ALA A 214 23.68 7.52 -6.39
C ALA A 214 23.75 8.86 -7.14
N LYS A 215 24.86 9.61 -6.99
CA LYS A 215 25.12 10.87 -7.71
C LYS A 215 25.29 10.66 -9.22
N LEU A 216 25.69 9.46 -9.64
CA LEU A 216 25.86 9.09 -11.05
C LEU A 216 24.59 8.46 -11.68
N GLY A 217 23.48 8.35 -10.93
CA GLY A 217 22.18 7.91 -11.44
C GLY A 217 22.05 6.39 -11.70
N PHE A 218 22.94 5.57 -11.15
CA PHE A 218 22.82 4.10 -11.29
C PHE A 218 21.66 3.54 -10.46
N ALA A 219 20.78 2.76 -11.08
CA ALA A 219 19.66 2.08 -10.42
C ALA A 219 20.19 1.13 -9.33
N GLY A 220 19.72 1.33 -8.09
CA GLY A 220 20.16 0.55 -6.91
C GLY A 220 21.04 1.32 -5.93
N PHE A 221 21.67 2.39 -6.35
CA PHE A 221 22.42 3.28 -5.45
C PHE A 221 21.47 4.22 -4.68
N GLY A 222 21.76 4.43 -3.39
CA GLY A 222 20.96 5.29 -2.51
C GLY A 222 19.81 4.57 -1.79
N ARG A 223 19.79 3.23 -1.81
CA ARG A 223 18.95 2.42 -0.93
C ARG A 223 19.62 2.27 0.43
N THR A 224 18.79 2.35 1.47
CA THR A 224 19.22 2.01 2.82
C THR A 224 19.27 0.48 3.00
N PRO A 225 19.98 -0.06 4.02
CA PRO A 225 19.87 -1.46 4.40
C PRO A 225 18.42 -1.91 4.60
N TYR A 226 17.60 -1.06 5.17
CA TYR A 226 16.14 -1.28 5.29
C TYR A 226 15.46 -1.54 3.94
N ASP A 227 15.70 -0.66 2.95
CA ASP A 227 15.09 -0.83 1.62
C ASP A 227 15.56 -2.12 0.93
N MET A 228 16.85 -2.46 1.06
CA MET A 228 17.39 -3.71 0.51
C MET A 228 16.77 -4.93 1.18
N PHE A 229 16.65 -4.89 2.51
CA PHE A 229 16.02 -5.98 3.25
C PHE A 229 14.55 -6.14 2.88
N MET A 230 13.77 -5.08 2.82
CA MET A 230 12.33 -5.16 2.51
C MET A 230 12.07 -5.75 1.12
N LEU A 231 12.90 -5.44 0.11
CA LEU A 231 12.82 -6.08 -1.20
C LEU A 231 13.10 -7.57 -1.12
N ARG A 232 14.18 -7.96 -0.43
CA ARG A 232 14.52 -9.37 -0.22
C ARG A 232 13.46 -10.10 0.58
N PHE A 233 12.89 -9.45 1.59
CA PHE A 233 11.85 -10.02 2.44
C PHE A 233 10.54 -10.24 1.67
N HIS A 234 10.16 -9.30 0.81
CA HIS A 234 9.03 -9.47 -0.11
C HIS A 234 9.16 -10.75 -0.95
N ASP A 235 10.32 -10.97 -1.58
CA ASP A 235 10.57 -12.15 -2.42
C ASP A 235 10.67 -13.42 -1.58
N PHE A 236 11.39 -13.38 -0.46
CA PHE A 236 11.52 -14.50 0.47
C PHE A 236 10.16 -15.00 0.96
N LEU A 237 9.25 -14.09 1.35
CA LEU A 237 7.91 -14.47 1.80
C LEU A 237 7.12 -15.19 0.70
N LYS A 238 7.22 -14.73 -0.54
CA LYS A 238 6.55 -15.37 -1.68
C LYS A 238 7.12 -16.76 -2.00
N GLU A 239 8.41 -16.96 -1.81
CA GLU A 239 9.12 -18.22 -2.06
C GLU A 239 8.97 -19.24 -0.92
N ASN A 240 8.76 -18.77 0.31
CA ASN A 240 8.69 -19.62 1.49
C ASN A 240 7.37 -20.40 1.54
N LYS A 241 7.42 -21.66 1.09
CA LYS A 241 6.26 -22.55 1.03
C LYS A 241 5.62 -22.78 2.41
N ALA A 242 6.42 -22.91 3.47
CA ALA A 242 5.90 -23.10 4.83
C ALA A 242 5.10 -21.87 5.25
N PHE A 243 5.65 -20.65 5.06
CA PHE A 243 4.91 -19.42 5.31
C PHE A 243 3.61 -19.35 4.49
N GLN A 244 3.67 -19.68 3.20
CA GLN A 244 2.50 -19.67 2.34
C GLN A 244 1.42 -20.67 2.77
N THR A 245 1.78 -21.74 3.48
CA THR A 245 0.83 -22.76 3.96
C THR A 245 0.35 -22.48 5.39
N ASP A 246 1.25 -22.18 6.31
CA ASP A 246 1.04 -22.27 7.76
C ASP A 246 0.91 -20.91 8.47
N ALA A 247 0.92 -19.80 7.74
CA ALA A 247 0.99 -18.45 8.27
C ALA A 247 -0.22 -17.95 9.09
N GLY A 248 -1.17 -18.81 9.46
CA GLY A 248 -2.34 -18.37 10.24
C GLY A 248 -3.13 -17.28 9.52
N LYS A 249 -3.58 -17.56 8.30
CA LYS A 249 -4.28 -16.64 7.41
C LYS A 249 -5.69 -16.32 7.89
N THR A 250 -6.06 -15.05 7.84
CA THR A 250 -7.46 -14.62 7.97
C THR A 250 -7.95 -14.16 6.60
N SER A 251 -9.03 -14.76 6.11
CA SER A 251 -9.68 -14.31 4.89
C SER A 251 -10.59 -13.12 5.17
N VAL A 252 -10.39 -12.04 4.43
CA VAL A 252 -11.18 -10.80 4.52
C VAL A 252 -11.89 -10.58 3.21
N GLN A 253 -13.20 -10.32 3.26
CA GLN A 253 -14.01 -9.99 2.11
C GLN A 253 -14.38 -8.51 2.15
N PHE A 254 -14.00 -7.77 1.12
CA PHE A 254 -14.37 -6.38 0.91
C PHE A 254 -15.56 -6.31 -0.05
N PRO A 255 -16.76 -5.99 0.43
CA PRO A 255 -17.97 -5.97 -0.37
C PRO A 255 -17.90 -5.04 -1.59
N PRO A 256 -18.84 -5.16 -2.54
CA PRO A 256 -19.02 -4.16 -3.58
C PRO A 256 -19.10 -2.73 -3.02
N LEU A 257 -18.48 -1.78 -3.71
CA LEU A 257 -18.48 -0.35 -3.36
C LEU A 257 -17.95 -0.03 -1.96
N SER A 258 -17.07 -0.86 -1.43
CA SER A 258 -16.39 -0.61 -0.16
C SER A 258 -14.97 -0.11 -0.35
N THR A 259 -14.43 0.54 0.69
CA THR A 259 -13.06 1.09 0.72
C THR A 259 -12.32 0.55 1.93
N TRP A 260 -11.00 0.33 1.82
CA TRP A 260 -10.16 0.01 2.97
C TRP A 260 -8.79 0.68 2.85
N ILE A 261 -8.25 1.01 4.02
CA ILE A 261 -6.95 1.69 4.18
C ILE A 261 -6.04 0.76 4.97
N VAL A 262 -4.80 0.61 4.53
CA VAL A 262 -3.82 -0.28 5.17
C VAL A 262 -2.39 0.14 4.86
N PHE A 263 -1.46 -0.07 5.80
CA PHE A 263 -0.03 -0.06 5.53
C PHE A 263 0.40 -1.41 4.97
N THR A 264 0.57 -1.48 3.65
CA THR A 264 0.89 -2.74 2.94
C THR A 264 2.33 -3.22 3.13
N ASP A 265 3.23 -2.37 3.60
CA ASP A 265 4.58 -2.72 4.03
C ASP A 265 4.62 -3.38 5.42
N GLY A 266 3.55 -3.24 6.21
CA GLY A 266 3.45 -3.74 7.58
C GLY A 266 2.39 -4.82 7.79
N VAL A 267 1.55 -5.11 6.80
CA VAL A 267 0.53 -6.17 6.85
C VAL A 267 0.78 -7.14 5.69
N ALA A 268 1.23 -8.36 6.01
CA ALA A 268 1.36 -9.36 4.96
C ALA A 268 -0.01 -9.74 4.42
N HIS A 269 -0.17 -9.60 3.11
CA HIS A 269 -1.44 -9.71 2.42
C HIS A 269 -1.30 -10.45 1.08
N ALA A 270 -2.39 -11.05 0.63
CA ALA A 270 -2.54 -11.68 -0.68
C ALA A 270 -3.91 -11.36 -1.26
N ALA A 271 -3.98 -10.89 -2.49
CA ALA A 271 -5.24 -10.66 -3.20
C ALA A 271 -5.65 -11.95 -3.91
N MET A 272 -6.65 -12.64 -3.36
CA MET A 272 -7.09 -13.95 -3.83
C MET A 272 -8.02 -13.87 -5.02
N SER A 273 -8.93 -12.89 -5.00
CA SER A 273 -9.88 -12.65 -6.11
C SER A 273 -10.39 -11.20 -6.08
N GLY A 274 -10.97 -10.79 -7.18
CA GLY A 274 -11.64 -9.51 -7.35
C GLY A 274 -11.13 -8.73 -8.56
N GLN A 275 -12.06 -8.05 -9.20
CA GLN A 275 -11.89 -7.24 -10.40
C GLN A 275 -12.36 -5.81 -10.12
N TYR A 276 -11.91 -4.84 -10.91
CA TYR A 276 -12.30 -3.43 -10.83
C TYR A 276 -11.99 -2.76 -9.49
N ALA A 277 -10.73 -2.77 -9.09
CA ALA A 277 -10.30 -2.02 -7.92
C ALA A 277 -9.60 -0.70 -8.30
N MET A 278 -9.94 0.37 -7.61
CA MET A 278 -9.10 1.58 -7.57
C MET A 278 -8.15 1.54 -6.38
N GLU A 279 -7.04 2.23 -6.51
CA GLU A 279 -6.00 2.29 -5.48
C GLU A 279 -5.37 3.68 -5.46
N GLN A 280 -5.17 4.23 -4.27
CA GLN A 280 -4.32 5.39 -4.03
C GLN A 280 -3.18 5.00 -3.13
N THR A 281 -1.95 5.30 -3.54
CA THR A 281 -0.75 5.09 -2.73
C THR A 281 -0.22 6.41 -2.20
N LEU A 282 0.23 6.41 -0.95
CA LEU A 282 0.97 7.49 -0.30
C LEU A 282 2.20 6.93 0.40
N LEU A 283 3.28 7.70 0.42
CA LEU A 283 4.42 7.44 1.30
C LEU A 283 4.30 8.34 2.53
N ILE A 284 4.36 7.72 3.71
CA ILE A 284 4.34 8.42 5.00
C ILE A 284 5.77 8.37 5.56
N PRO A 285 6.49 9.51 5.60
CA PRO A 285 7.87 9.52 6.06
C PRO A 285 7.95 9.22 7.57
N PRO A 286 9.11 8.74 8.06
CA PRO A 286 9.28 8.35 9.46
C PRO A 286 8.91 9.43 10.49
N ASP A 287 9.19 10.69 10.17
CA ASP A 287 8.91 11.84 11.03
C ASP A 287 7.44 12.32 11.01
N ALA A 288 6.58 11.68 10.21
CA ALA A 288 5.14 11.89 10.21
C ALA A 288 4.37 10.87 11.05
N LEU A 289 5.01 9.75 11.43
CA LEU A 289 4.36 8.67 12.17
C LEU A 289 3.95 9.12 13.58
N VAL A 290 2.82 8.61 14.05
CA VAL A 290 2.29 8.90 15.39
C VAL A 290 2.70 7.86 16.43
N ALA A 291 3.05 6.64 15.99
CA ALA A 291 3.59 5.54 16.78
C ALA A 291 4.85 4.95 16.06
N PRO A 292 5.94 5.72 15.94
CA PRO A 292 7.10 5.35 15.13
C PRO A 292 7.79 4.05 15.55
N GLU A 293 7.63 3.63 16.80
CA GLU A 293 8.13 2.35 17.32
C GLU A 293 7.46 1.14 16.65
N GLN A 294 6.26 1.30 16.08
CA GLN A 294 5.52 0.27 15.34
C GLN A 294 5.96 0.16 13.88
N ALA A 295 6.83 1.06 13.41
CA ALA A 295 7.27 1.05 12.03
C ALA A 295 8.18 -0.15 11.72
N PRO A 296 8.04 -0.79 10.54
CA PRO A 296 8.87 -1.94 10.16
C PRO A 296 10.37 -1.69 10.32
N TYR A 297 10.86 -0.49 9.97
CA TYR A 297 12.29 -0.20 10.10
C TYR A 297 12.78 -0.23 11.57
N ARG A 298 11.97 0.28 12.53
CA ARG A 298 12.32 0.25 13.97
C ARG A 298 12.32 -1.17 14.53
N ILE A 299 11.33 -1.96 14.12
CA ILE A 299 11.26 -3.37 14.50
C ILE A 299 12.48 -4.12 13.98
N LEU A 300 12.86 -3.90 12.72
CA LEU A 300 14.03 -4.53 12.11
C LEU A 300 15.35 -4.04 12.72
N GLU A 301 15.50 -2.75 13.05
CA GLU A 301 16.65 -2.21 13.77
C GLU A 301 16.80 -2.87 15.16
N THR A 302 15.68 -3.11 15.86
CA THR A 302 15.69 -3.80 17.15
C THR A 302 16.15 -5.26 17.00
N ILE A 303 15.78 -5.96 15.93
CA ILE A 303 16.20 -7.34 15.65
C ILE A 303 17.66 -7.39 15.20
N ALA A 304 18.09 -6.46 14.34
CA ALA A 304 19.43 -6.38 13.81
C ALA A 304 20.47 -5.86 14.85
N GLY A 305 20.01 -5.07 15.82
CA GLY A 305 20.87 -4.43 16.81
C GLY A 305 21.64 -3.20 16.29
N CYS A 306 21.28 -2.67 15.11
CA CYS A 306 21.94 -1.51 14.49
C CYS A 306 20.96 -0.68 13.64
N PRO A 307 21.27 0.60 13.32
CA PRO A 307 20.48 1.42 12.41
C PRO A 307 20.44 0.84 10.99
N LEU A 308 19.28 0.94 10.33
CA LEU A 308 19.05 0.45 8.97
C LEU A 308 18.63 1.54 7.97
N ILE A 309 18.37 2.77 8.44
CA ILE A 309 17.90 3.89 7.59
C ILE A 309 18.85 5.09 7.58
N SER A 310 20.03 4.99 8.13
CA SER A 310 21.04 6.07 8.22
C SER A 310 21.85 6.20 6.93
#